data_f8d9e8349d61b0a2c7b101be01901a86
#
_entry.id   f8d9e8349d61b0a2c7b101be01901a86
#
_cell.length_a   1.000
_cell.length_b   1.000
_cell.length_c   1.000
_cell.angle_alpha   90.00
_cell.angle_beta   90.00
_cell.angle_gamma   90.00
#
_symmetry.space_group_name_H-M   'P 1'
#
loop_
_entity.id
_entity.type
_entity.pdbx_description
1 polymer ?
#
loop_
_entity_poly.entity_id
_entity_poly.type
_entity_poly.pdbx_seq_one_letter_code
_entity_poly.pdbx_strand_id
1 'polypeptide(L)'
;YFAPSIRDARKRLEKNIRNVDFVIEDKFQGLGINKTYMVKTYGCQGNLADSEKICGIMDNLGYKEVFTEAEADVIFFNTCAIRENAENRIYGELGRLKGLKTKNPDLLICLCGCMPQEEVTVDLLREKYTQVDIVFGTHNIHKIPEYLYEAYQTNGRVLEVYSFEGEIIEGVPQKRNHKTRAWVDIMYGCDEFCTYCIVPYTRGKERSRRAVDILNEI
;
A
#
# COMPACT_ATOMS: atom_id res chain seq x y z
N TYR A 1 -10.93 10.65 0.62
CA TYR A 1 -11.64 9.73 -0.26
C TYR A 1 -13.13 9.79 0.01
N PHE A 2 -13.92 10.14 -0.99
CA PHE A 2 -15.37 10.05 -0.90
C PHE A 2 -15.81 8.81 -1.64
N ALA A 3 -16.25 7.79 -0.88
CA ALA A 3 -16.90 6.65 -1.49
C ALA A 3 -18.12 7.14 -2.29
N PRO A 4 -18.25 6.83 -3.58
CA PRO A 4 -19.42 7.22 -4.33
C PRO A 4 -20.67 6.56 -3.73
N SER A 5 -21.84 7.19 -3.88
CA SER A 5 -23.08 6.50 -3.56
C SER A 5 -23.21 5.24 -4.43
N ILE A 6 -23.87 4.18 -3.93
CA ILE A 6 -24.12 2.96 -4.71
C ILE A 6 -24.78 3.29 -6.06
N ARG A 7 -25.64 4.31 -6.09
CA ARG A 7 -26.30 4.76 -7.32
C ARG A 7 -25.32 5.36 -8.34
N ASP A 8 -24.36 6.16 -7.85
CA ASP A 8 -23.35 6.79 -8.71
C ASP A 8 -22.30 5.78 -9.14
N ALA A 9 -21.93 4.89 -8.24
CA ALA A 9 -20.99 3.82 -8.53
C ALA A 9 -21.49 2.87 -9.63
N ARG A 10 -22.76 2.47 -9.58
CA ARG A 10 -23.41 1.65 -10.64
C ARG A 10 -23.57 2.38 -11.98
N LYS A 11 -23.50 3.70 -11.99
CA LYS A 11 -23.58 4.53 -13.19
C LYS A 11 -22.22 4.90 -13.77
N ARG A 12 -21.14 4.36 -13.23
CA ARG A 12 -19.81 4.64 -13.74
C ARG A 12 -19.71 4.23 -15.20
N LEU A 13 -19.59 5.23 -16.06
CA LEU A 13 -19.29 5.02 -17.47
C LEU A 13 -17.86 4.45 -17.59
N GLU A 14 -17.62 3.67 -18.64
CA GLU A 14 -16.26 3.22 -18.99
C GLU A 14 -15.36 4.46 -19.09
N LYS A 15 -14.41 4.55 -18.18
CA LYS A 15 -13.34 5.52 -18.28
C LYS A 15 -12.19 4.88 -19.04
N ASN A 16 -11.48 5.68 -19.80
CA ASN A 16 -10.25 5.24 -20.47
C ASN A 16 -9.25 4.73 -19.43
N ILE A 17 -9.07 3.41 -19.40
CA ILE A 17 -8.06 2.76 -18.58
C ILE A 17 -6.71 3.07 -19.21
N ARG A 18 -5.80 3.64 -18.41
CA ARG A 18 -4.42 3.91 -18.81
C ARG A 18 -3.52 2.85 -18.20
N ASN A 19 -2.72 2.22 -19.06
CA ASN A 19 -1.58 1.42 -18.59
C ASN A 19 -0.37 2.34 -18.51
N VAL A 20 0.27 2.37 -17.35
CA VAL A 20 1.45 3.18 -17.05
C VAL A 20 2.54 2.23 -16.60
N ASP A 21 3.72 2.33 -17.20
CA ASP A 21 4.85 1.52 -16.78
C ASP A 21 5.50 2.12 -15.52
N PHE A 22 5.81 1.24 -14.57
CA PHE A 22 6.51 1.62 -13.36
C PHE A 22 7.98 1.94 -13.67
N VAL A 23 8.43 3.10 -13.24
CA VAL A 23 9.82 3.51 -13.37
C VAL A 23 10.28 4.14 -12.06
N ILE A 24 11.42 3.71 -11.54
CA ILE A 24 12.07 4.39 -10.42
C ILE A 24 12.95 5.51 -11.00
N GLU A 25 12.61 6.75 -10.69
CA GLU A 25 13.40 7.91 -11.11
C GLU A 25 14.82 7.86 -10.50
N ASP A 26 15.81 8.34 -11.24
CA ASP A 26 17.23 8.29 -10.83
C ASP A 26 17.49 8.93 -9.45
N LYS A 27 16.74 9.97 -9.10
CA LYS A 27 16.85 10.63 -7.80
C LYS A 27 16.49 9.76 -6.59
N PHE A 28 15.77 8.64 -6.82
CA PHE A 28 15.38 7.69 -5.78
C PHE A 28 16.28 6.46 -5.72
N GLN A 29 17.14 6.26 -6.71
CA GLN A 29 18.03 5.12 -6.75
C GLN A 29 18.99 5.14 -5.56
N GLY A 30 19.13 3.97 -4.91
CA GLY A 30 20.02 3.83 -3.76
C GLY A 30 19.53 4.47 -2.46
N LEU A 31 18.27 4.93 -2.40
CA LEU A 31 17.66 5.52 -1.20
C LEU A 31 17.74 4.61 0.03
N GLY A 32 17.72 3.30 -0.21
CA GLY A 32 17.76 2.26 0.80
C GLY A 32 19.15 1.67 1.11
N ILE A 33 20.23 2.21 0.54
CA ILE A 33 21.57 1.69 0.80
C ILE A 33 21.89 1.76 2.30
N ASN A 34 22.30 0.61 2.87
CA ASN A 34 22.56 0.43 4.30
C ASN A 34 21.33 0.60 5.22
N LYS A 35 20.13 0.55 4.66
CA LYS A 35 18.88 0.61 5.41
C LYS A 35 18.10 -0.70 5.29
N THR A 36 17.21 -0.91 6.25
CA THR A 36 16.42 -2.13 6.38
C THR A 36 14.93 -1.84 6.36
N TYR A 37 14.15 -2.83 5.95
CA TYR A 37 12.69 -2.72 5.98
C TYR A 37 12.04 -4.01 6.47
N MET A 38 10.82 -3.87 6.97
CA MET A 38 9.95 -4.96 7.36
C MET A 38 8.54 -4.73 6.82
N VAL A 39 7.89 -5.79 6.32
CA VAL A 39 6.47 -5.73 5.90
C VAL A 39 5.65 -6.67 6.76
N LYS A 40 4.60 -6.13 7.38
CA LYS A 40 3.59 -6.88 8.13
C LYS A 40 2.28 -6.83 7.37
N THR A 41 1.79 -7.99 6.94
CA THR A 41 0.54 -8.10 6.18
C THR A 41 -0.60 -8.57 7.07
N TYR A 42 -1.64 -7.75 7.14
CA TYR A 42 -2.87 -8.04 7.87
C TYR A 42 -4.05 -7.98 6.90
N GLY A 43 -4.31 -9.09 6.18
CA GLY A 43 -5.36 -9.01 5.19
C GLY A 43 -5.62 -10.30 4.39
N CYS A 44 -6.17 -10.10 3.20
CA CYS A 44 -6.51 -11.16 2.25
C CYS A 44 -5.36 -11.44 1.26
N GLN A 45 -5.62 -12.30 0.27
CA GLN A 45 -4.64 -12.61 -0.80
C GLN A 45 -4.23 -11.36 -1.59
N GLY A 46 -5.15 -10.40 -1.80
CA GLY A 46 -4.82 -9.13 -2.44
C GLY A 46 -3.77 -8.32 -1.65
N ASN A 47 -3.85 -8.33 -0.31
CA ASN A 47 -2.80 -7.70 0.51
C ASN A 47 -1.47 -8.47 0.44
N LEU A 48 -1.49 -9.81 0.27
CA LEU A 48 -0.25 -10.57 0.05
C LEU A 48 0.42 -10.18 -1.26
N ALA A 49 -0.35 -10.06 -2.36
CA ALA A 49 0.14 -9.58 -3.65
C ALA A 49 0.70 -8.14 -3.54
N ASP A 50 -0.02 -7.25 -2.86
CA ASP A 50 0.44 -5.89 -2.60
C ASP A 50 1.76 -5.88 -1.80
N SER A 51 1.92 -6.78 -0.82
CA SER A 51 3.15 -6.89 -0.03
C SER A 51 4.33 -7.42 -0.86
N GLU A 52 4.12 -8.34 -1.81
CA GLU A 52 5.16 -8.77 -2.76
C GLU A 52 5.65 -7.59 -3.61
N LYS A 53 4.75 -6.68 -4.02
CA LYS A 53 5.10 -5.43 -4.73
C LYS A 53 5.87 -4.46 -3.84
N ILE A 54 5.42 -4.25 -2.60
CA ILE A 54 6.13 -3.40 -1.63
C ILE A 54 7.56 -3.91 -1.44
N CYS A 55 7.73 -5.22 -1.17
CA CYS A 55 9.04 -5.82 -1.02
C CYS A 55 9.91 -5.67 -2.28
N GLY A 56 9.33 -5.88 -3.47
CA GLY A 56 10.03 -5.71 -4.74
C GLY A 56 10.52 -4.28 -4.97
N ILE A 57 9.70 -3.28 -4.67
CA ILE A 57 10.09 -1.87 -4.76
C ILE A 57 11.22 -1.56 -3.76
N MET A 58 11.09 -2.01 -2.50
CA MET A 58 12.09 -1.78 -1.46
C MET A 58 13.45 -2.41 -1.81
N ASP A 59 13.45 -3.66 -2.30
CA ASP A 59 14.67 -4.33 -2.76
C ASP A 59 15.33 -3.55 -3.91
N ASN A 60 14.54 -3.02 -4.88
CA ASN A 60 15.06 -2.21 -5.99
C ASN A 60 15.59 -0.84 -5.54
N LEU A 61 15.10 -0.28 -4.46
CA LEU A 61 15.65 0.94 -3.83
C LEU A 61 16.94 0.66 -3.03
N GLY A 62 17.32 -0.60 -2.86
CA GLY A 62 18.52 -1.00 -2.16
C GLY A 62 18.35 -1.27 -0.66
N TYR A 63 17.12 -1.34 -0.15
CA TYR A 63 16.85 -1.75 1.22
C TYR A 63 17.04 -3.25 1.40
N LYS A 64 17.36 -3.67 2.63
CA LYS A 64 17.44 -5.09 3.00
C LYS A 64 16.25 -5.47 3.89
N GLU A 65 15.57 -6.57 3.56
CA GLU A 65 14.48 -7.09 4.37
C GLU A 65 14.99 -7.66 5.69
N VAL A 66 14.27 -7.33 6.79
CA VAL A 66 14.47 -7.87 8.12
C VAL A 66 13.15 -8.37 8.69
N PHE A 67 13.22 -9.23 9.72
CA PHE A 67 12.03 -9.89 10.28
C PHE A 67 11.74 -9.49 11.72
N THR A 68 12.54 -8.59 12.28
CA THR A 68 12.33 -8.03 13.61
C THR A 68 12.20 -6.52 13.53
N GLU A 69 11.27 -5.96 14.31
CA GLU A 69 10.99 -4.52 14.31
C GLU A 69 12.17 -3.70 14.83
N ALA A 70 12.99 -4.30 15.71
CA ALA A 70 14.15 -3.63 16.30
C ALA A 70 15.27 -3.37 15.29
N GLU A 71 15.31 -4.15 14.21
CA GLU A 71 16.31 -4.06 13.15
C GLU A 71 15.83 -3.23 11.96
N ALA A 72 14.53 -2.85 11.92
CA ALA A 72 13.94 -2.17 10.78
C ALA A 72 14.12 -0.66 10.88
N ASP A 73 14.54 -0.03 9.78
CA ASP A 73 14.50 1.42 9.58
C ASP A 73 13.14 1.87 9.02
N VAL A 74 12.44 0.98 8.31
CA VAL A 74 11.10 1.23 7.77
C VAL A 74 10.20 0.04 8.05
N ILE A 75 9.02 0.26 8.63
CA ILE A 75 8.03 -0.78 8.88
C ILE A 75 6.74 -0.47 8.11
N PHE A 76 6.35 -1.39 7.24
CA PHE A 76 5.07 -1.31 6.53
C PHE A 76 4.02 -2.18 7.22
N PHE A 77 2.86 -1.58 7.49
CA PHE A 77 1.63 -2.27 7.88
C PHE A 77 0.69 -2.27 6.68
N ASN A 78 0.63 -3.39 5.97
CA ASN A 78 -0.31 -3.57 4.88
C ASN A 78 -1.60 -4.17 5.42
N THR A 79 -2.67 -3.39 5.38
CA THR A 79 -3.88 -3.60 6.17
C THR A 79 -5.12 -3.78 5.32
N CYS A 80 -6.10 -4.47 5.88
CA CYS A 80 -7.39 -4.76 5.25
C CYS A 80 -8.54 -4.06 5.99
N ALA A 81 -9.55 -3.63 5.26
CA ALA A 81 -10.76 -2.97 5.79
C ALA A 81 -11.96 -3.92 5.96
N ILE A 82 -11.75 -5.24 5.92
CA ILE A 82 -12.88 -6.21 5.91
C ILE A 82 -13.34 -6.61 7.32
N ARG A 83 -12.49 -6.43 8.34
CA ARG A 83 -12.75 -6.99 9.66
C ARG A 83 -12.40 -5.98 10.75
N GLU A 84 -13.38 -5.52 11.50
CA GLU A 84 -13.23 -4.65 12.67
C GLU A 84 -12.19 -5.16 13.68
N ASN A 85 -12.16 -6.47 13.94
CA ASN A 85 -11.13 -7.06 14.81
C ASN A 85 -9.70 -6.94 14.26
N ALA A 86 -9.53 -6.89 12.93
CA ALA A 86 -8.22 -6.65 12.33
C ALA A 86 -7.78 -5.19 12.50
N GLU A 87 -8.71 -4.26 12.38
CA GLU A 87 -8.45 -2.82 12.59
C GLU A 87 -8.05 -2.54 14.04
N ASN A 88 -8.80 -3.06 15.02
CA ASN A 88 -8.48 -2.92 16.44
C ASN A 88 -7.08 -3.47 16.77
N ARG A 89 -6.70 -4.59 16.14
CA ARG A 89 -5.36 -5.14 16.28
C ARG A 89 -4.29 -4.20 15.73
N ILE A 90 -4.53 -3.60 14.56
CA ILE A 90 -3.61 -2.62 13.96
C ILE A 90 -3.44 -1.41 14.88
N TYR A 91 -4.52 -0.85 15.40
CA TYR A 91 -4.42 0.28 16.32
C TYR A 91 -3.63 -0.07 17.59
N GLY A 92 -3.80 -1.27 18.13
CA GLY A 92 -2.99 -1.77 19.24
C GLY A 92 -1.50 -1.86 18.89
N GLU A 93 -1.17 -2.40 17.71
CA GLU A 93 0.22 -2.48 17.22
C GLU A 93 0.82 -1.08 17.03
N LEU A 94 0.08 -0.15 16.40
CA LEU A 94 0.53 1.23 16.22
C LEU A 94 0.79 1.92 17.56
N GLY A 95 -0.09 1.71 18.55
CA GLY A 95 0.10 2.23 19.90
C GLY A 95 1.40 1.73 20.53
N ARG A 96 1.72 0.44 20.38
CA ARG A 96 2.95 -0.18 20.88
C ARG A 96 4.21 0.40 20.20
N LEU A 97 4.13 0.66 18.90
CA LEU A 97 5.25 1.24 18.13
C LEU A 97 5.62 2.67 18.53
N LYS A 98 4.72 3.39 19.20
CA LYS A 98 5.06 4.70 19.76
C LYS A 98 6.28 4.62 20.69
N GLY A 99 6.35 3.57 21.51
CA GLY A 99 7.50 3.33 22.37
C GLY A 99 8.78 2.96 21.61
N LEU A 100 8.67 2.26 20.49
CA LEU A 100 9.81 1.93 19.63
C LEU A 100 10.34 3.19 18.91
N LYS A 101 9.44 4.01 18.38
CA LYS A 101 9.81 5.28 17.73
C LYS A 101 10.43 6.28 18.70
N THR A 102 10.06 6.27 19.98
CA THR A 102 10.71 7.11 20.99
C THR A 102 12.19 6.69 21.20
N LYS A 103 12.50 5.39 21.05
CA LYS A 103 13.88 4.88 21.15
C LYS A 103 14.67 5.04 19.87
N ASN A 104 14.00 4.97 18.73
CA ASN A 104 14.56 5.16 17.39
C ASN A 104 13.70 6.20 16.64
N PRO A 105 14.01 7.50 16.78
CA PRO A 105 13.24 8.57 16.12
C PRO A 105 13.26 8.50 14.58
N ASP A 106 14.32 7.95 14.00
CA ASP A 106 14.52 7.83 12.55
C ASP A 106 13.73 6.68 11.93
N LEU A 107 13.12 5.80 12.75
CA LEU A 107 12.24 4.73 12.30
C LEU A 107 11.04 5.33 11.53
N LEU A 108 10.84 4.93 10.29
CA LEU A 108 9.62 5.26 9.53
C LEU A 108 8.57 4.18 9.70
N ILE A 109 7.36 4.59 10.08
CA ILE A 109 6.19 3.73 10.22
C ILE A 109 5.22 4.07 9.10
N CYS A 110 4.95 3.09 8.22
CA CYS A 110 4.08 3.22 7.07
C CYS A 110 2.80 2.39 7.27
N LEU A 111 1.63 3.00 7.05
CA LEU A 111 0.35 2.29 7.02
C LEU A 111 -0.21 2.34 5.59
N CYS A 112 -0.54 1.17 5.04
CA CYS A 112 -1.03 1.06 3.68
C CYS A 112 -2.09 -0.04 3.52
N GLY A 113 -2.58 -0.21 2.31
CA GLY A 113 -3.59 -1.20 1.97
C GLY A 113 -5.02 -0.65 1.93
N CYS A 114 -6.01 -1.48 2.24
CA CYS A 114 -7.41 -1.10 2.13
C CYS A 114 -7.88 -0.17 3.26
N MET A 115 -7.35 -0.35 4.48
CA MET A 115 -7.80 0.40 5.65
C MET A 115 -7.62 1.92 5.52
N PRO A 116 -6.52 2.47 4.99
CA PRO A 116 -6.38 3.90 4.77
C PRO A 116 -7.33 4.48 3.71
N GLN A 117 -8.01 3.65 2.91
CA GLN A 117 -9.01 4.14 1.96
C GLN A 117 -10.29 4.64 2.66
N GLU A 118 -10.46 4.39 3.93
CA GLU A 118 -11.55 4.92 4.73
C GLU A 118 -11.17 6.27 5.33
N GLU A 119 -12.00 7.30 5.07
CA GLU A 119 -11.76 8.67 5.54
C GLU A 119 -11.62 8.74 7.07
N VAL A 120 -12.48 8.01 7.78
CA VAL A 120 -12.45 7.92 9.25
C VAL A 120 -11.09 7.41 9.76
N THR A 121 -10.49 6.45 9.06
CA THR A 121 -9.16 5.93 9.39
C THR A 121 -8.09 7.00 9.20
N VAL A 122 -8.12 7.74 8.09
CA VAL A 122 -7.13 8.80 7.82
C VAL A 122 -7.21 9.90 8.87
N ASP A 123 -8.41 10.33 9.26
CA ASP A 123 -8.60 11.35 10.27
C ASP A 123 -8.12 10.86 11.64
N LEU A 124 -8.42 9.61 12.01
CA LEU A 124 -7.95 9.01 13.25
C LEU A 124 -6.40 8.92 13.27
N LEU A 125 -5.77 8.56 12.15
CA LEU A 125 -4.31 8.52 12.04
C LEU A 125 -3.69 9.91 12.13
N ARG A 126 -4.35 10.91 11.57
CA ARG A 126 -3.90 12.31 11.63
C ARG A 126 -3.90 12.84 13.05
N GLU A 127 -4.94 12.56 13.81
CA GLU A 127 -5.16 13.12 15.13
C GLU A 127 -4.49 12.33 16.27
N LYS A 128 -4.60 10.99 16.24
CA LYS A 128 -4.24 10.15 17.39
C LYS A 128 -2.94 9.34 17.20
N TYR A 129 -2.61 8.97 15.97
CA TYR A 129 -1.47 8.12 15.68
C TYR A 129 -0.36 8.89 14.96
N THR A 130 0.10 9.96 15.61
CA THR A 130 1.12 10.88 15.06
C THR A 130 2.48 10.24 14.81
N GLN A 131 2.74 9.06 15.38
CA GLN A 131 3.93 8.26 15.13
C GLN A 131 3.92 7.56 13.76
N VAL A 132 2.79 7.50 13.05
CA VAL A 132 2.73 6.99 11.68
C VAL A 132 3.20 8.09 10.74
N ASP A 133 4.26 7.83 10.00
CA ASP A 133 4.91 8.81 9.14
C ASP A 133 4.32 8.85 7.73
N ILE A 134 4.04 7.67 7.17
CA ILE A 134 3.56 7.54 5.79
C ILE A 134 2.25 6.78 5.77
N VAL A 135 1.24 7.34 5.12
CA VAL A 135 -0.08 6.72 4.94
C VAL A 135 -0.46 6.78 3.47
N PHE A 136 -0.70 5.62 2.85
CA PHE A 136 -1.14 5.54 1.46
C PHE A 136 -2.11 4.38 1.20
N GLY A 137 -2.91 4.53 0.16
CA GLY A 137 -3.92 3.54 -0.21
C GLY A 137 -3.42 2.45 -1.16
N THR A 138 -4.34 1.59 -1.61
CA THR A 138 -4.07 0.49 -2.54
C THR A 138 -3.65 0.97 -3.93
N HIS A 139 -4.02 2.18 -4.32
CA HIS A 139 -3.75 2.74 -5.65
C HIS A 139 -2.37 3.38 -5.79
N ASN A 140 -1.65 3.59 -4.69
CA ASN A 140 -0.43 4.39 -4.63
C ASN A 140 0.84 3.61 -4.30
N ILE A 141 0.79 2.28 -4.29
CA ILE A 141 1.95 1.44 -3.94
C ILE A 141 3.20 1.80 -4.77
N HIS A 142 3.01 2.11 -6.04
CA HIS A 142 4.08 2.51 -6.96
C HIS A 142 4.77 3.82 -6.57
N LYS A 143 4.16 4.63 -5.71
CA LYS A 143 4.73 5.90 -5.24
C LYS A 143 5.55 5.79 -3.95
N ILE A 144 5.79 4.61 -3.46
CA ILE A 144 6.65 4.38 -2.28
C ILE A 144 8.00 5.11 -2.37
N PRO A 145 8.72 5.12 -3.52
CA PRO A 145 9.99 5.86 -3.62
C PRO A 145 9.85 7.36 -3.32
N GLU A 146 8.77 7.98 -3.83
CA GLU A 146 8.47 9.39 -3.62
C GLU A 146 8.17 9.68 -2.15
N TYR A 147 7.33 8.85 -1.50
CA TYR A 147 6.93 9.01 -0.10
C TYR A 147 8.10 8.87 0.87
N LEU A 148 8.96 7.88 0.64
CA LEU A 148 10.16 7.70 1.46
C LEU A 148 11.13 8.87 1.29
N TYR A 149 11.34 9.32 0.04
CA TYR A 149 12.19 10.47 -0.24
C TYR A 149 11.66 11.73 0.46
N GLU A 150 10.37 12.03 0.33
CA GLU A 150 9.74 13.18 0.98
C GLU A 150 9.86 13.11 2.50
N ALA A 151 9.54 11.95 3.11
CA ALA A 151 9.65 11.74 4.55
C ALA A 151 11.08 11.99 5.06
N TYR A 152 12.09 11.52 4.34
CA TYR A 152 13.50 11.78 4.72
C TYR A 152 13.92 13.24 4.53
N GLN A 153 13.41 13.93 3.51
CA GLN A 153 13.80 15.31 3.24
C GLN A 153 13.15 16.30 4.22
N THR A 154 11.89 16.05 4.56
CA THR A 154 11.10 17.01 5.34
C THR A 154 11.06 16.69 6.83
N ASN A 155 11.43 15.46 7.24
CA ASN A 155 11.09 14.89 8.55
C ASN A 155 9.60 15.04 8.89
N GLY A 156 8.78 15.17 7.85
CA GLY A 156 7.34 15.37 7.92
C GLY A 156 6.57 14.09 7.70
N ARG A 157 5.26 14.17 7.92
CA ARG A 157 4.33 13.09 7.65
C ARG A 157 3.79 13.20 6.23
N VAL A 158 3.74 12.08 5.51
CA VAL A 158 3.16 11.96 4.18
C VAL A 158 1.84 11.19 4.28
N LEU A 159 0.72 11.86 4.09
CA LEU A 159 -0.60 11.26 4.12
C LEU A 159 -1.26 11.45 2.76
N GLU A 160 -1.03 10.51 1.85
CA GLU A 160 -1.55 10.55 0.49
C GLU A 160 -2.40 9.32 0.18
N VAL A 161 -3.70 9.45 0.29
CA VAL A 161 -4.65 8.40 -0.06
C VAL A 161 -5.43 8.84 -1.29
N TYR A 162 -5.13 8.23 -2.43
CA TYR A 162 -5.82 8.51 -3.68
C TYR A 162 -6.96 7.53 -3.94
N SER A 163 -8.04 8.05 -4.48
CA SER A 163 -9.04 7.28 -5.20
C SER A 163 -8.82 7.45 -6.70
N PHE A 164 -7.72 6.93 -7.23
CA PHE A 164 -7.43 7.06 -8.64
C PHE A 164 -8.11 5.93 -9.41
N GLU A 165 -9.22 6.25 -10.05
CA GLU A 165 -9.89 5.33 -10.95
C GLU A 165 -9.33 5.49 -12.37
N GLY A 166 -8.84 4.41 -12.96
CA GLY A 166 -8.49 4.38 -14.37
C GLY A 166 -7.03 4.15 -14.72
N GLU A 167 -6.13 4.02 -13.75
CA GLU A 167 -4.75 3.61 -14.03
C GLU A 167 -4.47 2.18 -13.59
N ILE A 168 -3.68 1.50 -14.40
CA ILE A 168 -3.06 0.22 -14.10
C ILE A 168 -1.56 0.43 -14.22
N ILE A 169 -0.85 0.22 -13.13
CA ILE A 169 0.60 0.34 -13.13
C ILE A 169 1.19 -1.03 -13.42
N GLU A 170 1.89 -1.13 -14.53
CA GLU A 170 2.54 -2.36 -14.99
C GLU A 170 4.04 -2.34 -14.69
N GLY A 171 4.65 -3.51 -14.67
CA GLY A 171 6.10 -3.62 -14.43
C GLY A 171 6.55 -3.32 -13.01
N VAL A 172 5.65 -3.27 -12.05
CA VAL A 172 6.00 -3.10 -10.63
C VAL A 172 6.80 -4.33 -10.19
N PRO A 173 8.04 -4.14 -9.68
CA PRO A 173 8.86 -5.27 -9.23
C PRO A 173 8.16 -6.01 -8.09
N GLN A 174 8.30 -7.33 -8.07
CA GLN A 174 7.68 -8.18 -7.07
C GLN A 174 8.70 -9.14 -6.48
N LYS A 175 8.72 -9.24 -5.17
CA LYS A 175 9.51 -10.23 -4.46
C LYS A 175 8.64 -11.44 -4.14
N ARG A 176 8.87 -12.53 -4.85
CA ARG A 176 8.10 -13.77 -4.63
C ARG A 176 8.56 -14.47 -3.35
N ASN A 177 7.63 -14.68 -2.43
CA ASN A 177 7.90 -15.34 -1.15
C ASN A 177 7.98 -16.87 -1.24
N HIS A 178 7.49 -17.46 -2.34
CA HIS A 178 7.45 -18.90 -2.54
C HIS A 178 8.03 -19.28 -3.90
N LYS A 179 8.79 -20.39 -3.93
CA LYS A 179 9.39 -20.90 -5.18
C LYS A 179 8.38 -21.51 -6.17
N THR A 180 7.23 -21.96 -5.68
CA THR A 180 6.24 -22.74 -6.44
C THR A 180 4.85 -22.12 -6.46
N ARG A 181 4.67 -20.94 -5.87
CA ARG A 181 3.39 -20.26 -5.80
C ARG A 181 3.60 -18.74 -5.89
N ALA A 182 2.84 -18.09 -6.76
CA ALA A 182 2.82 -16.64 -6.93
C ALA A 182 1.39 -16.10 -6.85
N TRP A 183 1.26 -14.88 -6.38
CA TRP A 183 0.03 -14.12 -6.47
C TRP A 183 0.13 -13.18 -7.67
N VAL A 184 -0.70 -13.40 -8.68
CA VAL A 184 -0.71 -12.60 -9.90
C VAL A 184 -2.07 -11.91 -9.98
N ASP A 185 -2.08 -10.58 -9.92
CA ASP A 185 -3.28 -9.81 -10.14
C ASP A 185 -3.65 -9.84 -11.62
N ILE A 186 -4.85 -10.28 -11.94
CA ILE A 186 -5.38 -10.24 -13.31
C ILE A 186 -6.29 -9.04 -13.53
N MET A 187 -6.81 -8.47 -12.46
CA MET A 187 -7.69 -7.30 -12.45
C MET A 187 -7.65 -6.59 -11.10
N TYR A 188 -8.01 -5.33 -11.08
CA TYR A 188 -8.14 -4.51 -9.87
C TYR A 188 -9.58 -4.03 -9.72
N GLY A 189 -10.02 -3.84 -8.45
CA GLY A 189 -11.34 -3.33 -8.13
C GLY A 189 -12.48 -4.31 -8.42
N CYS A 190 -13.74 -3.82 -8.31
CA CYS A 190 -14.95 -4.61 -8.57
C CYS A 190 -16.14 -3.68 -8.74
N ASP A 191 -17.02 -3.96 -9.69
CA ASP A 191 -18.24 -3.17 -9.96
C ASP A 191 -19.54 -3.87 -9.50
N GLU A 192 -19.47 -5.02 -8.80
CA GLU A 192 -20.64 -5.80 -8.37
C GLU A 192 -21.43 -5.18 -7.20
N PHE A 193 -20.78 -4.41 -6.35
CA PHE A 193 -21.40 -3.73 -5.20
C PHE A 193 -22.30 -4.64 -4.34
N CYS A 194 -21.84 -5.86 -4.03
CA CYS A 194 -22.53 -6.74 -3.09
C CYS A 194 -22.71 -6.01 -1.75
N THR A 195 -23.86 -6.22 -1.09
CA THR A 195 -24.29 -5.45 0.09
C THR A 195 -23.31 -5.47 1.28
N TYR A 196 -22.48 -6.50 1.37
CA TYR A 196 -21.49 -6.69 2.45
C TYR A 196 -20.05 -6.40 2.01
N CYS A 197 -19.84 -5.99 0.75
CA CYS A 197 -18.50 -5.94 0.18
C CYS A 197 -17.93 -4.51 0.14
N ILE A 198 -16.75 -4.35 0.73
CA ILE A 198 -16.03 -3.07 0.73
C ILE A 198 -15.11 -2.88 -0.49
N VAL A 199 -14.84 -3.93 -1.28
CA VAL A 199 -13.87 -3.89 -2.38
C VAL A 199 -14.10 -2.76 -3.37
N PRO A 200 -15.34 -2.48 -3.85
CA PRO A 200 -15.59 -1.37 -4.75
C PRO A 200 -15.17 0.00 -4.19
N TYR A 201 -15.18 0.14 -2.87
CA TYR A 201 -14.86 1.38 -2.17
C TYR A 201 -13.37 1.53 -1.88
N THR A 202 -12.67 0.43 -1.60
CA THR A 202 -11.25 0.46 -1.22
C THR A 202 -10.29 0.14 -2.36
N ARG A 203 -10.74 -0.61 -3.39
CA ARG A 203 -9.94 -0.96 -4.57
C ARG A 203 -10.48 -0.36 -5.87
N GLY A 204 -11.57 0.39 -5.76
CA GLY A 204 -12.15 1.16 -6.84
C GLY A 204 -12.86 0.33 -7.91
N LYS A 205 -13.05 0.95 -9.08
CA LYS A 205 -13.70 0.37 -10.24
C LYS A 205 -12.90 -0.82 -10.79
N GLU A 206 -13.62 -1.79 -11.36
CA GLU A 206 -13.02 -2.91 -12.09
C GLU A 206 -12.14 -2.43 -13.25
N ARG A 207 -10.91 -2.94 -13.29
CA ARG A 207 -9.90 -2.65 -14.32
C ARG A 207 -9.11 -3.91 -14.59
N SER A 208 -9.31 -4.52 -15.74
CA SER A 208 -8.61 -5.73 -16.17
C SER A 208 -7.24 -5.37 -16.77
N ARG A 209 -6.21 -6.13 -16.39
CA ARG A 209 -4.87 -6.05 -16.97
C ARG A 209 -4.84 -6.70 -18.36
N ARG A 210 -3.92 -6.27 -19.18
CA ARG A 210 -3.70 -6.90 -20.48
C ARG A 210 -3.10 -8.31 -20.32
N ALA A 211 -3.58 -9.25 -21.13
CA ALA A 211 -3.08 -10.64 -21.05
C ALA A 211 -1.55 -10.73 -21.24
N VAL A 212 -0.97 -9.87 -22.10
CA VAL A 212 0.47 -9.85 -22.35
C VAL A 212 1.25 -9.47 -21.08
N ASP A 213 0.78 -8.51 -20.29
CA ASP A 213 1.45 -8.07 -19.07
C ASP A 213 1.36 -9.14 -17.98
N ILE A 214 0.21 -9.81 -17.89
CA ILE A 214 0.02 -10.95 -16.97
C ILE A 214 0.98 -12.10 -17.32
N LEU A 215 1.08 -12.44 -18.62
CA LEU A 215 1.97 -13.50 -19.09
C LEU A 215 3.47 -13.17 -18.90
N ASN A 216 3.84 -11.90 -19.03
CA ASN A 216 5.21 -11.45 -18.79
C ASN A 216 5.59 -11.48 -17.30
N GLU A 217 4.59 -11.41 -16.41
CA GLU A 217 4.79 -11.47 -14.95
C GLU A 217 4.98 -12.91 -14.45
N ILE A 218 4.43 -13.91 -15.13
CA ILE A 218 4.49 -15.33 -14.78
C ILE A 218 5.83 -15.96 -15.20
#